data_3c4bf3f9b9259b320e63e3a794e5bbaf
#
_entry.id   3c4bf3f9b9259b320e63e3a794e5bbaf
#
_cell.length_a   1.000
_cell.length_b   1.000
_cell.length_c   1.000
_cell.angle_alpha   90.00
_cell.angle_beta   90.00
_cell.angle_gamma   90.00
#
_symmetry.space_group_name_H-M   'P 1'
#
loop_
_entity.id
_entity.type
_entity.pdbx_description
1 polymer ?
#
loop_
_entity_poly.entity_id
_entity_poly.type
_entity_poly.pdbx_seq_one_letter_code
_entity_poly.pdbx_strand_id
1 'polypeptide(L)'
;MPTEPTAAPPRPPLDWPTLGRIVLKALLLFTLLNAAFAAARPLEALGRLSLYNGLLPGRARLPYGEVPANDYNLTLNNLPAMFAAHELARPKAADEFRVLLIGDSGTWGWFLRHEATLAGQLNDLGLRAADGRRVVVYNLGYPVLSLTKDLLLLDTALSDDADLILWPVTLHSLARGRQFDHPLLQQNADHVRDLIARYNLALDPFDSRLVVRTRLDETLVARRRDLADLLRLQALALAWAATGIDQAIPADIPLRQSDLDADESWLDIAGPRPLTDDDLTFDVLRAGVARAGGVPVVVINEPIFISDGANSNVRYNSFYPRWAYDQYRERLARAAAAEGWRYVDLWDAIPPDEFTDTPVHLTPAGARLLAEKLVEVLEPDIIQIRN
;
A
#
# COMPACT_ATOMS: atom_id res chain seq x y z
N MET A 1 24.21 53.50 -46.39
CA MET A 1 23.66 54.03 -45.16
C MET A 1 22.72 53.01 -44.60
N PRO A 2 22.93 52.46 -43.41
CA PRO A 2 21.97 51.55 -42.80
C PRO A 2 20.81 52.37 -42.25
N THR A 3 19.58 51.99 -42.60
CA THR A 3 18.34 52.58 -42.06
C THR A 3 18.16 52.13 -40.62
N GLU A 4 18.12 53.10 -39.69
CA GLU A 4 17.77 52.84 -38.30
C GLU A 4 16.40 52.19 -38.16
N PRO A 5 16.25 51.18 -37.32
CA PRO A 5 14.96 50.57 -37.07
C PRO A 5 14.04 51.57 -36.36
N THR A 6 12.91 51.92 -37.00
CA THR A 6 11.85 52.78 -36.44
C THR A 6 11.35 52.15 -35.16
N ALA A 7 11.53 52.84 -34.03
CA ALA A 7 11.01 52.39 -32.72
C ALA A 7 9.48 52.22 -32.80
N ALA A 8 9.00 51.10 -32.35
CA ALA A 8 7.54 50.83 -32.26
C ALA A 8 6.87 51.86 -31.34
N PRO A 9 5.69 52.40 -31.72
CA PRO A 9 4.99 53.42 -30.94
C PRO A 9 4.69 52.88 -29.51
N PRO A 10 4.78 53.74 -28.49
CA PRO A 10 4.45 53.32 -27.12
C PRO A 10 3.02 52.81 -27.05
N ARG A 11 2.82 51.67 -26.41
CA ARG A 11 1.48 51.10 -26.19
C ARG A 11 0.68 52.07 -25.32
N PRO A 12 -0.58 52.39 -25.68
CA PRO A 12 -1.41 53.25 -24.87
C PRO A 12 -1.63 52.62 -23.48
N PRO A 13 -1.69 53.46 -22.41
CA PRO A 13 -1.99 52.94 -21.07
C PRO A 13 -3.37 52.27 -21.08
N LEU A 14 -3.46 51.13 -20.36
CA LEU A 14 -4.73 50.41 -20.19
C LEU A 14 -5.72 51.33 -19.42
N ASP A 15 -6.86 51.62 -20.04
CA ASP A 15 -7.94 52.33 -19.40
C ASP A 15 -8.74 51.45 -18.43
N TRP A 16 -9.38 52.02 -17.42
CA TRP A 16 -10.13 51.31 -16.38
C TRP A 16 -11.26 50.43 -16.95
N PRO A 17 -12.04 50.83 -17.98
CA PRO A 17 -13.03 49.95 -18.60
C PRO A 17 -12.44 48.73 -19.28
N THR A 18 -11.30 48.87 -19.96
CA THR A 18 -10.61 47.75 -20.58
C THR A 18 -10.04 46.77 -19.54
N LEU A 19 -9.43 47.30 -18.46
CA LEU A 19 -8.95 46.51 -17.34
C LEU A 19 -10.12 45.73 -16.68
N GLY A 20 -11.25 46.39 -16.45
CA GLY A 20 -12.45 45.76 -15.89
C GLY A 20 -12.98 44.59 -16.78
N ARG A 21 -13.00 44.80 -18.10
CA ARG A 21 -13.39 43.71 -19.06
C ARG A 21 -12.41 42.54 -19.07
N ILE A 22 -11.11 42.82 -18.95
CA ILE A 22 -10.08 41.76 -18.86
C ILE A 22 -10.26 40.97 -17.58
N VAL A 23 -10.42 41.62 -16.44
CA VAL A 23 -10.63 40.95 -15.15
C VAL A 23 -11.91 40.11 -15.16
N LEU A 24 -13.01 40.68 -15.66
CA LEU A 24 -14.28 39.95 -15.75
C LEU A 24 -14.16 38.69 -16.62
N LYS A 25 -13.53 38.80 -17.80
CA LYS A 25 -13.28 37.62 -18.68
C LYS A 25 -12.38 36.60 -18.01
N ALA A 26 -11.31 37.06 -17.32
CA ALA A 26 -10.41 36.15 -16.59
C ALA A 26 -11.16 35.41 -15.47
N LEU A 27 -11.98 36.08 -14.69
CA LEU A 27 -12.81 35.48 -13.64
C LEU A 27 -13.81 34.49 -14.22
N LEU A 28 -14.48 34.82 -15.33
CA LEU A 28 -15.41 33.92 -15.99
C LEU A 28 -14.71 32.67 -16.50
N LEU A 29 -13.59 32.82 -17.20
CA LEU A 29 -12.80 31.69 -17.71
C LEU A 29 -12.26 30.83 -16.56
N PHE A 30 -11.78 31.45 -15.50
CA PHE A 30 -11.32 30.74 -14.30
C PHE A 30 -12.45 29.93 -13.66
N THR A 31 -13.63 30.52 -13.50
CA THR A 31 -14.81 29.84 -12.93
C THR A 31 -15.25 28.67 -13.82
N LEU A 32 -15.34 28.90 -15.14
CA LEU A 32 -15.72 27.87 -16.11
C LEU A 32 -14.70 26.71 -16.13
N LEU A 33 -13.41 27.00 -16.10
CA LEU A 33 -12.37 25.97 -16.05
C LEU A 33 -12.47 25.13 -14.80
N ASN A 34 -12.66 25.76 -13.63
CA ASN A 34 -12.83 25.02 -12.37
C ASN A 34 -14.11 24.19 -12.36
N ALA A 35 -15.23 24.73 -12.86
CA ALA A 35 -16.48 24.00 -12.95
C ALA A 35 -16.38 22.81 -13.91
N ALA A 36 -15.76 23.01 -15.08
CA ALA A 36 -15.53 21.95 -16.06
C ALA A 36 -14.62 20.84 -15.51
N PHE A 37 -13.55 21.22 -14.80
CA PHE A 37 -12.66 20.26 -14.15
C PHE A 37 -13.39 19.44 -13.08
N ALA A 38 -14.18 20.09 -12.22
CA ALA A 38 -14.97 19.43 -11.18
C ALA A 38 -16.05 18.49 -11.77
N ALA A 39 -16.64 18.86 -12.91
CA ALA A 39 -17.65 18.04 -13.59
C ALA A 39 -17.03 16.83 -14.31
N ALA A 40 -15.89 17.03 -14.97
CA ALA A 40 -15.21 15.99 -15.75
C ALA A 40 -14.41 15.00 -14.91
N ARG A 41 -14.01 15.34 -13.65
CA ARG A 41 -13.15 14.55 -12.76
C ARG A 41 -11.93 13.92 -13.47
N PRO A 42 -11.12 14.71 -14.19
CA PRO A 42 -10.13 14.16 -15.12
C PRO A 42 -9.01 13.38 -14.42
N LEU A 43 -8.83 13.52 -13.08
CA LEU A 43 -7.77 12.84 -12.33
C LEU A 43 -7.93 11.31 -12.34
N GLU A 44 -9.14 10.79 -12.41
CA GLU A 44 -9.38 9.34 -12.51
C GLU A 44 -8.89 8.79 -13.87
N ALA A 45 -9.17 9.50 -14.94
CA ALA A 45 -8.72 9.12 -16.28
C ALA A 45 -7.20 9.33 -16.45
N LEU A 46 -6.68 10.46 -15.99
CA LEU A 46 -5.26 10.78 -16.03
C LEU A 46 -4.43 9.82 -15.16
N GLY A 47 -4.98 9.39 -14.02
CA GLY A 47 -4.33 8.41 -13.16
C GLY A 47 -4.08 7.06 -13.83
N ARG A 48 -4.91 6.68 -14.81
CA ARG A 48 -4.72 5.43 -15.56
C ARG A 48 -3.64 5.50 -16.64
N LEU A 49 -3.11 6.69 -16.91
CA LEU A 49 -2.03 6.86 -17.88
C LEU A 49 -0.68 6.74 -17.18
N SER A 50 0.22 5.93 -17.70
CA SER A 50 1.58 5.81 -17.22
C SER A 50 2.56 5.87 -18.38
N LEU A 51 3.22 7.03 -18.55
CA LEU A 51 4.33 7.18 -19.49
C LEU A 51 5.51 6.29 -19.07
N TYR A 52 5.69 6.14 -17.76
CA TYR A 52 6.69 5.26 -17.16
C TYR A 52 6.53 3.81 -17.64
N ASN A 53 5.34 3.24 -17.54
CA ASN A 53 5.09 1.87 -18.01
C ASN A 53 5.19 1.71 -19.53
N GLY A 54 4.97 2.78 -20.27
CA GLY A 54 5.11 2.78 -21.75
C GLY A 54 6.55 2.85 -22.24
N LEU A 55 7.43 3.51 -21.50
CA LEU A 55 8.84 3.75 -21.88
C LEU A 55 9.82 2.84 -21.16
N LEU A 56 9.54 2.49 -19.92
CA LEU A 56 10.37 1.66 -19.05
C LEU A 56 9.49 0.58 -18.41
N PRO A 57 10.08 -0.51 -17.88
CA PRO A 57 9.35 -1.46 -17.06
C PRO A 57 8.63 -0.78 -15.90
N GLY A 58 7.43 -1.24 -15.53
CA GLY A 58 6.68 -0.76 -14.39
C GLY A 58 7.42 -0.98 -13.06
N ARG A 59 6.94 -0.35 -12.01
CA ARG A 59 7.53 -0.48 -10.67
C ARG A 59 7.16 -1.82 -10.06
N ALA A 60 8.14 -2.46 -9.42
CA ALA A 60 7.95 -3.75 -8.75
C ALA A 60 7.16 -3.65 -7.42
N ARG A 61 6.96 -2.45 -6.89
CA ARG A 61 6.19 -2.14 -5.67
C ARG A 61 5.25 -0.97 -5.93
N LEU A 62 4.15 -0.87 -5.16
CA LEU A 62 3.34 0.34 -5.18
C LEU A 62 4.20 1.57 -4.84
N PRO A 63 3.96 2.73 -5.50
CA PRO A 63 4.81 3.91 -5.35
C PRO A 63 4.70 4.51 -3.95
N TYR A 64 5.70 4.25 -3.13
CA TYR A 64 5.88 4.81 -1.80
C TYR A 64 7.37 5.11 -1.60
N GLY A 65 7.73 6.19 -0.93
CA GLY A 65 9.12 6.51 -0.60
C GLY A 65 9.54 5.87 0.73
N GLU A 66 10.74 5.34 0.80
CA GLU A 66 11.25 4.70 2.02
C GLU A 66 11.73 5.71 3.05
N VAL A 67 12.26 6.84 2.58
CA VAL A 67 12.73 7.93 3.43
C VAL A 67 11.98 9.20 3.08
N PRO A 68 10.82 9.49 3.72
CA PRO A 68 9.95 10.62 3.37
C PRO A 68 10.64 11.99 3.35
N ALA A 69 11.73 12.14 4.11
CA ALA A 69 12.50 13.39 4.16
C ALA A 69 13.43 13.57 2.95
N ASN A 70 13.91 12.48 2.36
CA ASN A 70 14.93 12.49 1.29
C ASN A 70 14.37 12.03 -0.04
N ASP A 71 13.32 11.23 -0.03
CA ASP A 71 12.72 10.71 -1.24
C ASP A 71 11.68 11.67 -1.78
N TYR A 72 11.54 11.63 -3.08
CA TYR A 72 10.38 12.19 -3.76
C TYR A 72 9.16 11.31 -3.46
N ASN A 73 8.82 11.23 -2.17
CA ASN A 73 7.72 10.42 -1.68
C ASN A 73 6.40 10.94 -2.27
N LEU A 74 5.98 10.30 -3.33
CA LEU A 74 4.69 10.55 -3.95
C LEU A 74 3.66 9.65 -3.28
N THR A 75 3.18 10.07 -2.13
CA THR A 75 1.95 9.52 -1.56
C THR A 75 0.78 9.99 -2.43
N LEU A 76 0.60 9.34 -3.57
CA LEU A 76 -0.44 9.77 -4.50
C LEU A 76 -1.83 9.66 -3.92
N ASN A 77 -2.08 8.74 -2.99
CA ASN A 77 -3.42 8.40 -2.50
C ASN A 77 -4.45 8.21 -3.64
N ASN A 78 -3.97 8.04 -4.88
CA ASN A 78 -4.74 7.86 -6.09
C ASN A 78 -4.52 6.43 -6.57
N LEU A 79 -5.46 5.54 -6.25
CA LEU A 79 -5.36 4.11 -6.59
C LEU A 79 -5.14 3.86 -8.09
N PRO A 80 -5.88 4.49 -9.02
CA PRO A 80 -5.64 4.30 -10.44
C PRO A 80 -4.20 4.65 -10.86
N ALA A 81 -3.61 5.70 -10.28
CA ALA A 81 -2.23 6.09 -10.60
C ALA A 81 -1.20 5.13 -10.01
N MET A 82 -1.44 4.67 -8.78
CA MET A 82 -0.57 3.69 -8.11
C MET A 82 -0.50 2.40 -8.92
N PHE A 83 -1.64 1.87 -9.33
CA PHE A 83 -1.72 0.64 -10.12
C PHE A 83 -1.21 0.84 -11.55
N ALA A 84 -1.54 1.95 -12.21
CA ALA A 84 -1.01 2.25 -13.55
C ALA A 84 0.52 2.36 -13.57
N ALA A 85 1.14 2.81 -12.47
CA ALA A 85 2.59 2.89 -12.34
C ALA A 85 3.24 1.55 -11.97
N HIS A 86 2.47 0.56 -11.51
CA HIS A 86 2.95 -0.74 -11.08
C HIS A 86 3.07 -1.71 -12.26
N GLU A 87 4.01 -2.65 -12.20
CA GLU A 87 4.20 -3.67 -13.25
C GLU A 87 2.99 -4.60 -13.43
N LEU A 88 2.13 -4.75 -12.42
CA LEU A 88 0.87 -5.48 -12.49
C LEU A 88 -0.07 -4.95 -13.59
N ALA A 89 0.04 -3.67 -13.96
CA ALA A 89 -0.76 -3.07 -15.03
C ALA A 89 -0.48 -3.67 -16.43
N ARG A 90 0.57 -4.49 -16.56
CA ARG A 90 0.87 -5.15 -17.82
C ARG A 90 -0.07 -6.33 -18.07
N PRO A 91 -0.37 -6.62 -19.34
CA PRO A 91 -1.12 -7.83 -19.67
C PRO A 91 -0.44 -9.09 -19.09
N LYS A 92 -1.24 -9.97 -18.51
CA LYS A 92 -0.77 -11.27 -18.02
C LYS A 92 -0.25 -12.11 -19.20
N ALA A 93 0.95 -12.68 -19.05
CA ALA A 93 1.49 -13.59 -20.04
C ALA A 93 0.77 -14.95 -19.99
N ALA A 94 0.70 -15.65 -21.13
CA ALA A 94 -0.01 -16.94 -21.20
C ALA A 94 0.64 -18.02 -20.31
N ASP A 95 1.93 -17.93 -20.05
CA ASP A 95 2.70 -18.84 -19.18
C ASP A 95 2.86 -18.31 -17.75
N GLU A 96 2.12 -17.25 -17.37
CA GLU A 96 2.22 -16.62 -16.06
C GLU A 96 1.18 -17.19 -15.09
N PHE A 97 1.65 -17.60 -13.92
CA PHE A 97 0.85 -17.83 -12.72
C PHE A 97 1.01 -16.60 -11.82
N ARG A 98 -0.02 -15.76 -11.79
CA ARG A 98 0.01 -14.44 -11.16
C ARG A 98 -0.34 -14.53 -9.68
N VAL A 99 0.61 -14.15 -8.82
CA VAL A 99 0.45 -14.11 -7.37
C VAL A 99 0.41 -12.67 -6.88
N LEU A 100 -0.63 -12.30 -6.15
CA LEU A 100 -0.72 -11.01 -5.47
C LEU A 100 -0.24 -11.19 -4.03
N LEU A 101 0.77 -10.45 -3.64
CA LEU A 101 1.26 -10.37 -2.26
C LEU A 101 0.80 -9.06 -1.66
N ILE A 102 -0.16 -9.11 -0.71
CA ILE A 102 -0.79 -7.95 -0.08
C ILE A 102 -0.40 -7.90 1.38
N GLY A 103 -0.21 -6.72 1.94
CA GLY A 103 0.14 -6.55 3.34
C GLY A 103 0.65 -5.15 3.65
N ASP A 104 1.43 -5.03 4.68
CA ASP A 104 1.91 -3.77 5.24
C ASP A 104 3.32 -3.36 4.78
N SER A 105 4.03 -2.58 5.61
CA SER A 105 5.40 -2.14 5.36
C SER A 105 6.43 -3.28 5.36
N GLY A 106 6.21 -4.34 6.13
CA GLY A 106 7.04 -5.55 6.11
C GLY A 106 6.92 -6.26 4.77
N THR A 107 5.70 -6.43 4.28
CA THR A 107 5.40 -6.98 2.94
C THR A 107 5.91 -6.05 1.84
N TRP A 108 5.72 -4.74 1.96
CA TRP A 108 6.26 -3.76 1.01
C TRP A 108 7.78 -3.85 0.92
N GLY A 109 8.46 -4.18 2.01
CA GLY A 109 9.92 -4.32 2.12
C GLY A 109 10.57 -3.01 2.55
N TRP A 110 10.22 -2.51 3.74
CA TRP A 110 10.82 -1.32 4.33
C TRP A 110 12.34 -1.54 4.51
N PHE A 111 13.15 -0.59 4.08
CA PHE A 111 14.61 -0.67 4.01
C PHE A 111 15.17 -1.78 3.10
N LEU A 112 14.36 -2.36 2.22
CA LEU A 112 14.82 -3.35 1.27
C LEU A 112 14.79 -2.79 -0.17
N ARG A 113 15.75 -3.18 -0.98
CA ARG A 113 15.63 -3.06 -2.44
C ARG A 113 14.57 -4.03 -2.93
N HIS A 114 13.97 -3.75 -4.08
CA HIS A 114 12.84 -4.56 -4.57
C HIS A 114 13.22 -6.04 -4.75
N GLU A 115 14.44 -6.35 -5.18
CA GLU A 115 14.94 -7.73 -5.32
C GLU A 115 15.13 -8.45 -3.97
N ALA A 116 15.30 -7.69 -2.90
CA ALA A 116 15.44 -8.22 -1.54
C ALA A 116 14.11 -8.29 -0.76
N THR A 117 13.00 -7.74 -1.30
CA THR A 117 11.68 -7.87 -0.67
C THR A 117 11.19 -9.32 -0.72
N LEU A 118 10.20 -9.67 0.09
CA LEU A 118 9.61 -11.02 0.04
C LEU A 118 9.15 -11.40 -1.38
N ALA A 119 8.50 -10.49 -2.10
CA ALA A 119 8.10 -10.73 -3.49
C ALA A 119 9.32 -10.94 -4.41
N GLY A 120 10.38 -10.13 -4.26
CA GLY A 120 11.62 -10.26 -5.01
C GLY A 120 12.31 -11.60 -4.75
N GLN A 121 12.39 -12.02 -3.48
CA GLN A 121 12.96 -13.30 -3.09
C GLN A 121 12.16 -14.49 -3.64
N LEU A 122 10.82 -14.44 -3.58
CA LEU A 122 9.97 -15.48 -4.19
C LEU A 122 10.15 -15.56 -5.70
N ASN A 123 10.28 -14.42 -6.38
CA ASN A 123 10.54 -14.39 -7.82
C ASN A 123 11.93 -14.93 -8.19
N ASP A 124 12.96 -14.69 -7.36
CA ASP A 124 14.32 -15.19 -7.55
C ASP A 124 14.42 -16.72 -7.46
N LEU A 125 13.51 -17.37 -6.71
CA LEU A 125 13.44 -18.82 -6.59
C LEU A 125 13.02 -19.51 -7.90
N GLY A 126 12.53 -18.79 -8.90
CA GLY A 126 12.17 -19.33 -10.20
C GLY A 126 11.05 -20.38 -10.16
N LEU A 127 10.11 -20.22 -9.26
CA LEU A 127 9.03 -21.15 -8.96
C LEU A 127 8.10 -21.40 -10.14
N ARG A 128 7.48 -22.59 -10.16
CA ARG A 128 6.43 -22.94 -11.11
C ARG A 128 5.17 -23.39 -10.36
N ALA A 129 4.03 -23.06 -10.91
CA ALA A 129 2.76 -23.62 -10.45
C ALA A 129 2.61 -25.10 -10.85
N ALA A 130 1.69 -25.80 -10.22
CA ALA A 130 1.43 -27.20 -10.49
C ALA A 130 1.05 -27.49 -11.98
N ASP A 131 0.49 -26.50 -12.67
CA ASP A 131 0.17 -26.56 -14.10
C ASP A 131 1.37 -26.22 -15.02
N GLY A 132 2.55 -25.97 -14.45
CA GLY A 132 3.81 -25.65 -15.15
C GLY A 132 4.01 -24.17 -15.48
N ARG A 133 3.03 -23.29 -15.26
CA ARG A 133 3.17 -21.87 -15.47
C ARG A 133 4.23 -21.27 -14.53
N ARG A 134 4.92 -20.23 -15.00
CA ARG A 134 5.92 -19.52 -14.21
C ARG A 134 5.23 -18.66 -13.14
N VAL A 135 5.59 -18.83 -11.90
CA VAL A 135 5.10 -18.01 -10.79
C VAL A 135 5.71 -16.61 -10.88
N VAL A 136 4.86 -15.59 -10.83
CA VAL A 136 5.25 -14.18 -10.77
C VAL A 136 4.51 -13.53 -9.62
N VAL A 137 5.27 -13.09 -8.62
CA VAL A 137 4.75 -12.46 -7.41
C VAL A 137 4.82 -10.96 -7.55
N TYR A 138 3.67 -10.31 -7.44
CA TYR A 138 3.52 -8.85 -7.50
C TYR A 138 3.37 -8.29 -6.09
N ASN A 139 4.26 -7.35 -5.74
CA ASN A 139 4.29 -6.73 -4.41
C ASN A 139 3.26 -5.61 -4.32
N LEU A 140 2.13 -5.90 -3.68
CA LEU A 140 1.08 -4.94 -3.34
C LEU A 140 1.10 -4.57 -1.85
N GLY A 141 2.15 -4.91 -1.13
CA GLY A 141 2.40 -4.39 0.21
C GLY A 141 2.38 -2.86 0.19
N TYR A 142 1.83 -2.26 1.23
CA TYR A 142 1.80 -0.80 1.36
C TYR A 142 1.85 -0.42 2.83
N PRO A 143 2.68 0.55 3.23
CA PRO A 143 2.89 0.89 4.63
C PRO A 143 1.60 1.11 5.41
N VAL A 144 1.70 0.94 6.73
CA VAL A 144 0.65 0.92 7.76
C VAL A 144 -0.16 -0.38 7.81
N LEU A 145 -0.26 -0.88 9.03
CA LEU A 145 -0.97 -2.09 9.44
C LEU A 145 -2.48 -1.81 9.50
N SER A 146 -3.23 -2.20 8.47
CA SER A 146 -4.69 -2.05 8.38
C SER A 146 -5.27 -3.02 7.35
N LEU A 147 -6.12 -3.95 7.81
CA LEU A 147 -6.83 -4.87 6.91
C LEU A 147 -7.78 -4.15 5.94
N THR A 148 -8.33 -2.99 6.35
CA THR A 148 -9.20 -2.20 5.47
C THR A 148 -8.42 -1.61 4.30
N LYS A 149 -7.15 -1.18 4.54
CA LYS A 149 -6.24 -0.78 3.48
C LYS A 149 -5.93 -1.95 2.55
N ASP A 150 -5.66 -3.12 3.11
CA ASP A 150 -5.36 -4.32 2.32
C ASP A 150 -6.58 -4.72 1.46
N LEU A 151 -7.78 -4.69 2.04
CA LEU A 151 -9.03 -4.95 1.31
C LEU A 151 -9.24 -3.96 0.16
N LEU A 152 -8.94 -2.67 0.36
CA LEU A 152 -9.04 -1.65 -0.68
C LEU A 152 -8.07 -1.92 -1.83
N LEU A 153 -6.82 -2.30 -1.52
CA LEU A 153 -5.81 -2.68 -2.51
C LEU A 153 -6.21 -3.96 -3.23
N LEU A 154 -6.68 -4.96 -2.50
CA LEU A 154 -7.15 -6.23 -3.06
C LEU A 154 -8.34 -6.02 -4.01
N ASP A 155 -9.35 -5.25 -3.60
CA ASP A 155 -10.53 -4.97 -4.45
C ASP A 155 -10.13 -4.29 -5.77
N THR A 156 -9.11 -3.42 -5.72
CA THR A 156 -8.57 -2.75 -6.90
C THR A 156 -7.76 -3.73 -7.77
N ALA A 157 -6.91 -4.57 -7.19
CA ALA A 157 -6.00 -5.47 -7.89
C ALA A 157 -6.71 -6.67 -8.55
N LEU A 158 -7.86 -7.09 -8.05
CA LEU A 158 -8.58 -8.26 -8.57
C LEU A 158 -9.15 -8.09 -9.98
N SER A 159 -9.07 -6.89 -10.56
CA SER A 159 -9.32 -6.69 -11.99
C SER A 159 -8.22 -7.29 -12.89
N ASP A 160 -7.09 -7.71 -12.34
CA ASP A 160 -5.86 -8.07 -13.06
C ASP A 160 -5.57 -9.58 -13.12
N ASP A 161 -6.59 -10.43 -13.08
CA ASP A 161 -6.52 -11.90 -13.28
C ASP A 161 -5.52 -12.64 -12.36
N ALA A 162 -5.67 -12.51 -11.05
CA ALA A 162 -4.87 -13.23 -10.08
C ALA A 162 -5.16 -14.75 -10.08
N ASP A 163 -4.11 -15.56 -9.88
CA ASP A 163 -4.23 -17.02 -9.67
C ASP A 163 -4.10 -17.40 -8.18
N LEU A 164 -3.44 -16.57 -7.37
CA LEU A 164 -3.22 -16.78 -5.94
C LEU A 164 -3.07 -15.44 -5.23
N ILE A 165 -3.54 -15.37 -4.00
CA ILE A 165 -3.33 -14.24 -3.09
C ILE A 165 -2.58 -14.74 -1.85
N LEU A 166 -1.45 -14.10 -1.54
CA LEU A 166 -0.73 -14.26 -0.28
C LEU A 166 -1.02 -13.02 0.58
N TRP A 167 -1.55 -13.22 1.77
CA TRP A 167 -1.96 -12.14 2.65
C TRP A 167 -1.34 -12.25 4.04
N PRO A 168 -0.10 -11.75 4.23
CA PRO A 168 0.49 -11.55 5.54
C PRO A 168 -0.36 -10.61 6.40
N VAL A 169 -0.60 -11.00 7.63
CA VAL A 169 -1.36 -10.25 8.64
C VAL A 169 -0.72 -10.41 10.01
N THR A 170 -0.89 -9.42 10.87
CA THR A 170 -0.46 -9.48 12.25
C THR A 170 -1.49 -8.80 13.17
N LEU A 171 -1.31 -8.85 14.48
CA LEU A 171 -2.29 -8.32 15.45
C LEU A 171 -2.67 -6.85 15.17
N HIS A 172 -1.70 -5.96 14.89
CA HIS A 172 -1.99 -4.55 14.61
C HIS A 172 -2.82 -4.36 13.33
N SER A 173 -2.67 -5.24 12.33
CA SER A 173 -3.48 -5.17 11.09
C SER A 173 -4.98 -5.30 11.38
N LEU A 174 -5.32 -6.04 12.45
CA LEU A 174 -6.71 -6.27 12.85
C LEU A 174 -7.26 -5.23 13.84
N ALA A 175 -6.44 -4.31 14.36
CA ALA A 175 -6.87 -3.34 15.36
C ALA A 175 -8.01 -2.45 14.81
N ARG A 176 -9.26 -2.60 15.33
CA ARG A 176 -10.45 -1.94 14.79
C ARG A 176 -10.35 -0.41 14.84
N GLY A 177 -9.83 0.17 15.93
CA GLY A 177 -9.67 1.61 16.09
C GLY A 177 -8.69 2.25 15.09
N ARG A 178 -7.81 1.44 14.47
CA ARG A 178 -6.74 1.89 13.57
C ARG A 178 -7.06 1.73 12.08
N GLN A 179 -8.22 1.19 11.74
CA GLN A 179 -8.53 0.85 10.35
C GLN A 179 -8.46 2.04 9.39
N PHE A 180 -8.75 3.25 9.83
CA PHE A 180 -8.77 4.46 8.98
C PHE A 180 -7.60 5.42 9.20
N ASP A 181 -6.54 5.02 9.90
CA ASP A 181 -5.43 5.90 10.21
C ASP A 181 -4.61 6.30 8.96
N HIS A 182 -4.66 5.50 7.90
CA HIS A 182 -3.85 5.74 6.71
C HIS A 182 -4.50 6.72 5.71
N PRO A 183 -3.75 7.74 5.20
CA PRO A 183 -4.25 8.70 4.21
C PRO A 183 -4.82 8.06 2.93
N LEU A 184 -4.33 6.89 2.51
CA LEU A 184 -4.89 6.18 1.37
C LEU A 184 -6.38 5.89 1.54
N LEU A 185 -6.80 5.40 2.73
CA LEU A 185 -8.21 5.16 3.03
C LEU A 185 -8.99 6.45 3.15
N GLN A 186 -8.43 7.45 3.84
CA GLN A 186 -9.05 8.74 4.04
C GLN A 186 -9.36 9.45 2.72
N GLN A 187 -8.44 9.37 1.75
CA GLN A 187 -8.59 10.01 0.44
C GLN A 187 -9.42 9.20 -0.57
N ASN A 188 -9.65 7.91 -0.32
CA ASN A 188 -10.50 7.04 -1.10
C ASN A 188 -11.80 6.66 -0.35
N ALA A 189 -12.31 7.61 0.43
CA ALA A 189 -13.43 7.40 1.34
C ALA A 189 -14.70 6.82 0.69
N ASP A 190 -15.03 7.20 -0.54
CA ASP A 190 -16.20 6.67 -1.24
C ASP A 190 -16.03 5.17 -1.54
N HIS A 191 -14.84 4.74 -1.99
CA HIS A 191 -14.56 3.33 -2.20
C HIS A 191 -14.57 2.54 -0.88
N VAL A 192 -14.04 3.13 0.20
CA VAL A 192 -14.09 2.52 1.54
C VAL A 192 -15.54 2.36 2.02
N ARG A 193 -16.40 3.37 1.83
CA ARG A 193 -17.84 3.30 2.16
C ARG A 193 -18.56 2.22 1.35
N ASP A 194 -18.23 2.09 0.07
CA ASP A 194 -18.77 1.02 -0.78
C ASP A 194 -18.38 -0.38 -0.26
N LEU A 195 -17.12 -0.56 0.18
CA LEU A 195 -16.67 -1.81 0.77
C LEU A 195 -17.39 -2.09 2.10
N ILE A 196 -17.53 -1.09 2.98
CA ILE A 196 -18.29 -1.21 4.23
C ILE A 196 -19.73 -1.66 3.95
N ALA A 197 -20.40 -1.00 3.02
CA ALA A 197 -21.79 -1.32 2.67
C ALA A 197 -21.93 -2.70 2.01
N ARG A 198 -21.04 -3.03 1.07
CA ARG A 198 -21.07 -4.29 0.29
C ARG A 198 -20.89 -5.52 1.18
N TYR A 199 -19.98 -5.43 2.15
CA TYR A 199 -19.64 -6.54 3.03
C TYR A 199 -20.22 -6.43 4.44
N ASN A 200 -21.04 -5.40 4.70
CA ASN A 200 -21.62 -5.12 6.00
C ASN A 200 -20.58 -5.13 7.13
N LEU A 201 -19.46 -4.39 6.88
CA LEU A 201 -18.37 -4.33 7.84
C LEU A 201 -18.78 -3.54 9.08
N ALA A 202 -18.35 -3.98 10.26
CA ALA A 202 -18.57 -3.29 11.52
C ALA A 202 -17.64 -2.08 11.70
N LEU A 203 -17.58 -1.22 10.67
CA LEU A 203 -16.80 0.01 10.62
C LEU A 203 -17.74 1.18 10.37
N ASP A 204 -17.43 2.35 10.96
CA ASP A 204 -18.27 3.54 10.79
C ASP A 204 -18.02 4.20 9.40
N PRO A 205 -18.99 4.18 8.47
CA PRO A 205 -18.84 4.83 7.17
C PRO A 205 -18.79 6.37 7.26
N PHE A 206 -19.16 6.94 8.43
CA PHE A 206 -19.15 8.37 8.69
C PHE A 206 -18.01 8.81 9.62
N ASP A 207 -17.02 7.92 9.83
CA ASP A 207 -15.82 8.27 10.60
C ASP A 207 -15.21 9.57 10.09
N SER A 208 -14.87 10.47 11.00
CA SER A 208 -14.35 11.81 10.69
C SER A 208 -13.02 11.81 9.92
N ARG A 209 -12.29 10.71 9.94
CA ARG A 209 -11.05 10.52 9.15
C ARG A 209 -11.33 10.30 7.67
N LEU A 210 -12.51 9.78 7.30
CA LEU A 210 -12.90 9.58 5.91
C LEU A 210 -13.30 10.90 5.27
N VAL A 211 -12.48 11.40 4.35
CA VAL A 211 -12.69 12.70 3.70
C VAL A 211 -14.00 12.73 2.93
N VAL A 212 -14.85 13.70 3.26
CA VAL A 212 -16.06 14.00 2.48
C VAL A 212 -15.74 15.13 1.52
N ARG A 213 -15.75 14.86 0.22
CA ARG A 213 -15.48 15.86 -0.81
C ARG A 213 -16.77 16.51 -1.29
N THR A 214 -16.79 17.83 -1.25
CA THR A 214 -17.83 18.64 -1.87
C THR A 214 -17.49 18.89 -3.35
N ARG A 215 -18.43 19.45 -4.12
CA ARG A 215 -18.14 19.88 -5.51
C ARG A 215 -17.04 20.93 -5.61
N LEU A 216 -16.85 21.74 -4.58
CA LEU A 216 -15.77 22.73 -4.53
C LEU A 216 -14.41 22.07 -4.35
N ASP A 217 -14.35 20.96 -3.61
CA ASP A 217 -13.13 20.18 -3.41
C ASP A 217 -12.67 19.43 -4.68
N GLU A 218 -13.55 19.27 -5.65
CA GLU A 218 -13.24 18.67 -6.95
C GLU A 218 -12.77 19.69 -8.01
N THR A 219 -12.69 20.97 -7.67
CA THR A 219 -12.19 22.02 -8.59
C THR A 219 -10.69 21.87 -8.85
N LEU A 220 -10.22 22.40 -9.98
CA LEU A 220 -8.80 22.41 -10.34
C LEU A 220 -7.93 23.05 -9.23
N VAL A 221 -8.41 24.14 -8.62
CA VAL A 221 -7.69 24.83 -7.55
C VAL A 221 -7.56 23.95 -6.31
N ALA A 222 -8.62 23.27 -5.91
CA ALA A 222 -8.60 22.37 -4.76
C ALA A 222 -7.70 21.14 -5.02
N ARG A 223 -7.83 20.54 -6.21
CA ARG A 223 -7.12 19.33 -6.63
C ARG A 223 -5.74 19.59 -7.28
N ARG A 224 -5.25 20.81 -7.25
CA ARG A 224 -3.99 21.19 -7.92
C ARG A 224 -2.78 20.36 -7.45
N ARG A 225 -2.75 19.94 -6.18
CA ARG A 225 -1.67 19.10 -5.64
C ARG A 225 -1.75 17.70 -6.23
N ASP A 226 -2.92 17.10 -6.23
CA ASP A 226 -3.12 15.77 -6.80
C ASP A 226 -2.75 15.73 -8.28
N LEU A 227 -3.11 16.78 -9.03
CA LEU A 227 -2.68 16.93 -10.43
C LEU A 227 -1.15 17.08 -10.54
N ALA A 228 -0.54 17.88 -9.68
CA ALA A 228 0.90 18.05 -9.66
C ALA A 228 1.63 16.73 -9.31
N ASP A 229 1.07 15.94 -8.38
CA ASP A 229 1.64 14.66 -7.97
C ASP A 229 1.53 13.61 -9.09
N LEU A 230 0.42 13.59 -9.85
CA LEU A 230 0.32 12.77 -11.06
C LEU A 230 1.38 13.14 -12.11
N LEU A 231 1.59 14.44 -12.36
CA LEU A 231 2.62 14.90 -13.30
C LEU A 231 4.04 14.58 -12.81
N ARG A 232 4.28 14.74 -11.50
CA ARG A 232 5.55 14.34 -10.88
C ARG A 232 5.80 12.84 -11.02
N LEU A 233 4.78 12.01 -10.80
CA LEU A 233 4.92 10.56 -10.95
C LEU A 233 5.40 10.21 -12.35
N GLN A 234 4.83 10.82 -13.41
CA GLN A 234 5.26 10.59 -14.77
C GLN A 234 6.74 10.96 -14.98
N ALA A 235 7.18 12.12 -14.48
CA ALA A 235 8.54 12.60 -14.66
C ALA A 235 9.56 11.88 -13.75
N LEU A 236 9.24 11.77 -12.44
CA LEU A 236 10.16 11.24 -11.44
C LEU A 236 10.27 9.72 -11.51
N ALA A 237 9.21 9.02 -11.89
CA ALA A 237 9.28 7.57 -12.08
C ALA A 237 10.28 7.17 -13.16
N LEU A 238 10.39 7.97 -14.25
CA LEU A 238 11.43 7.79 -15.25
C LEU A 238 12.85 8.03 -14.70
N ALA A 239 13.02 9.09 -13.90
CA ALA A 239 14.29 9.39 -13.27
C ALA A 239 14.69 8.32 -12.23
N TRP A 240 13.73 7.83 -11.46
CA TRP A 240 13.94 6.77 -10.46
C TRP A 240 14.36 5.46 -11.13
N ALA A 241 13.68 5.06 -12.21
CA ALA A 241 14.07 3.87 -12.96
C ALA A 241 15.49 3.97 -13.52
N ALA A 242 15.88 5.18 -13.97
CA ALA A 242 17.21 5.41 -14.52
C ALA A 242 18.32 5.46 -13.44
N THR A 243 18.01 5.91 -12.23
CA THR A 243 18.98 6.17 -11.17
C THR A 243 18.86 5.22 -9.97
N GLY A 244 17.71 4.58 -9.78
CA GLY A 244 17.44 3.73 -8.62
C GLY A 244 17.34 4.50 -7.29
N ILE A 245 17.13 5.83 -7.34
CA ILE A 245 17.10 6.67 -6.13
C ILE A 245 15.95 6.30 -5.18
N ASP A 246 14.87 5.79 -5.71
CA ASP A 246 13.73 5.27 -4.93
C ASP A 246 14.04 3.93 -4.23
N GLN A 247 15.21 3.36 -4.49
CA GLN A 247 15.75 2.18 -3.82
C GLN A 247 16.94 2.54 -2.90
N ALA A 248 17.14 3.83 -2.62
CA ALA A 248 18.18 4.27 -1.70
C ALA A 248 17.80 3.85 -0.26
N ILE A 249 18.75 3.18 0.41
CA ILE A 249 18.58 2.71 1.78
C ILE A 249 19.54 3.50 2.66
N PRO A 250 19.11 4.00 3.84
CA PRO A 250 20.00 4.65 4.78
C PRO A 250 21.19 3.76 5.16
N ALA A 251 22.37 4.35 5.30
CA ALA A 251 23.55 3.61 5.73
C ALA A 251 23.41 3.09 7.16
N ASP A 252 22.73 3.87 8.00
CA ASP A 252 22.48 3.54 9.42
C ASP A 252 20.97 3.29 9.60
N ILE A 253 20.60 2.02 9.74
CA ILE A 253 19.24 1.61 10.06
C ILE A 253 19.13 1.46 11.58
N PRO A 254 18.20 2.15 12.26
CA PRO A 254 17.93 1.93 13.67
C PRO A 254 17.59 0.46 13.93
N LEU A 255 18.13 -0.10 15.00
CA LEU A 255 17.75 -1.45 15.40
C LEU A 255 16.50 -1.41 16.30
N ARG A 256 15.69 -2.47 16.21
CA ARG A 256 14.56 -2.68 17.12
C ARG A 256 15.02 -2.75 18.57
N GLN A 257 14.12 -2.39 19.47
CA GLN A 257 14.35 -2.50 20.91
C GLN A 257 14.32 -3.96 21.37
N SER A 258 15.37 -4.41 22.06
CA SER A 258 15.39 -5.71 22.74
C SER A 258 14.95 -5.60 24.21
N ASP A 259 15.36 -4.54 24.92
CA ASP A 259 14.86 -4.25 26.26
C ASP A 259 13.53 -3.52 26.17
N LEU A 260 12.49 -4.08 26.78
CA LEU A 260 11.12 -3.64 26.68
C LEU A 260 10.65 -3.01 27.99
N ASP A 261 9.62 -2.15 27.90
CA ASP A 261 8.92 -1.66 29.08
C ASP A 261 8.04 -2.77 29.69
N ALA A 262 7.82 -2.71 31.01
CA ALA A 262 6.92 -3.63 31.69
C ALA A 262 5.43 -3.31 31.49
N ASP A 263 5.12 -2.41 30.55
CA ASP A 263 3.76 -2.00 30.21
C ASP A 263 3.01 -3.11 29.48
N GLU A 264 1.86 -3.50 30.00
CA GLU A 264 0.99 -4.52 29.42
C GLU A 264 -0.08 -3.94 28.47
N SER A 265 -0.05 -2.64 28.20
CA SER A 265 -1.02 -2.02 27.29
C SER A 265 -0.86 -2.48 25.84
N TRP A 266 -1.95 -2.58 25.13
CA TRP A 266 -1.98 -2.75 23.69
C TRP A 266 -2.89 -1.67 23.08
N LEU A 267 -2.29 -0.72 22.41
CA LEU A 267 -2.97 0.47 21.87
C LEU A 267 -3.79 1.18 22.98
N ASP A 268 -5.09 1.33 22.78
CA ASP A 268 -5.98 1.99 23.77
C ASP A 268 -6.46 1.07 24.89
N ILE A 269 -6.00 -0.19 24.90
CA ILE A 269 -6.33 -1.19 25.94
C ILE A 269 -5.24 -1.18 27.00
N ALA A 270 -5.58 -0.75 28.20
CA ALA A 270 -4.62 -0.50 29.27
C ALA A 270 -3.95 -1.75 29.87
N GLY A 271 -4.49 -2.95 29.63
CA GLY A 271 -3.92 -4.20 30.18
C GLY A 271 -4.71 -5.44 29.82
N PRO A 272 -4.34 -6.62 30.35
CA PRO A 272 -4.91 -7.90 30.00
C PRO A 272 -6.43 -7.98 30.20
N ARG A 273 -7.12 -8.32 29.13
CA ARG A 273 -8.55 -8.67 29.11
C ARG A 273 -8.84 -9.55 27.89
N PRO A 274 -10.00 -10.23 27.84
CA PRO A 274 -10.41 -10.90 26.59
C PRO A 274 -10.55 -9.90 25.44
N LEU A 275 -9.92 -10.22 24.30
CA LEU A 275 -10.14 -9.51 23.05
C LEU A 275 -11.45 -9.98 22.42
N THR A 276 -12.23 -9.03 21.88
CA THR A 276 -13.53 -9.26 21.27
C THR A 276 -13.55 -8.89 19.80
N ASP A 277 -14.66 -9.07 19.12
CA ASP A 277 -14.84 -8.62 17.74
C ASP A 277 -14.94 -7.09 17.64
N ASP A 278 -15.19 -6.39 18.77
CA ASP A 278 -15.11 -4.93 18.83
C ASP A 278 -13.65 -4.43 18.83
N ASP A 279 -12.70 -5.28 19.18
CA ASP A 279 -11.27 -4.96 19.16
C ASP A 279 -10.62 -5.34 17.83
N LEU A 280 -11.08 -6.44 17.21
CA LEU A 280 -10.42 -7.07 16.04
C LEU A 280 -11.37 -7.13 14.84
N THR A 281 -10.83 -6.79 13.66
CA THR A 281 -11.57 -6.70 12.39
C THR A 281 -11.55 -8.01 11.58
N PHE A 282 -11.96 -9.13 12.17
CA PHE A 282 -12.12 -10.38 11.43
C PHE A 282 -13.16 -10.31 10.31
N ASP A 283 -14.14 -9.43 10.43
CA ASP A 283 -15.12 -9.12 9.40
C ASP A 283 -14.46 -8.57 8.12
N VAL A 284 -13.45 -7.73 8.26
CA VAL A 284 -12.68 -7.21 7.10
C VAL A 284 -11.86 -8.32 6.44
N LEU A 285 -11.24 -9.20 7.22
CA LEU A 285 -10.50 -10.34 6.68
C LEU A 285 -11.43 -11.30 5.91
N ARG A 286 -12.61 -11.60 6.46
CA ARG A 286 -13.67 -12.37 5.77
C ARG A 286 -14.09 -11.71 4.47
N ALA A 287 -14.28 -10.39 4.49
CA ALA A 287 -14.64 -9.63 3.30
C ALA A 287 -13.58 -9.76 2.20
N GLY A 288 -12.28 -9.71 2.55
CA GLY A 288 -11.19 -9.88 1.59
C GLY A 288 -11.17 -11.28 0.99
N VAL A 289 -11.32 -12.33 1.80
CA VAL A 289 -11.42 -13.71 1.29
C VAL A 289 -12.66 -13.88 0.40
N ALA A 290 -13.79 -13.33 0.80
CA ALA A 290 -15.02 -13.36 0.00
C ALA A 290 -14.86 -12.56 -1.32
N ARG A 291 -14.15 -11.42 -1.30
CA ARG A 291 -13.86 -10.61 -2.48
C ARG A 291 -12.99 -11.34 -3.51
N ALA A 292 -12.07 -12.17 -3.04
CA ALA A 292 -11.24 -12.99 -3.91
C ALA A 292 -12.06 -13.96 -4.79
N GLY A 293 -13.30 -14.27 -4.39
CA GLY A 293 -14.19 -15.13 -5.16
C GLY A 293 -13.65 -16.56 -5.29
N GLY A 294 -13.28 -16.98 -6.50
CA GLY A 294 -12.68 -18.28 -6.76
C GLY A 294 -11.15 -18.32 -6.67
N VAL A 295 -10.49 -17.19 -6.45
CA VAL A 295 -9.03 -17.11 -6.33
C VAL A 295 -8.61 -17.60 -4.95
N PRO A 296 -7.72 -18.61 -4.84
CA PRO A 296 -7.23 -19.07 -3.55
C PRO A 296 -6.54 -17.94 -2.76
N VAL A 297 -6.85 -17.85 -1.46
CA VAL A 297 -6.21 -16.94 -0.51
C VAL A 297 -5.47 -17.73 0.54
N VAL A 298 -4.20 -17.42 0.75
CA VAL A 298 -3.41 -17.93 1.88
C VAL A 298 -3.26 -16.80 2.89
N VAL A 299 -3.90 -16.92 4.04
CA VAL A 299 -3.73 -16.02 5.17
C VAL A 299 -2.49 -16.45 5.95
N ILE A 300 -1.55 -15.54 6.11
CA ILE A 300 -0.26 -15.83 6.75
C ILE A 300 -0.18 -14.98 8.01
N ASN A 301 -0.07 -15.61 9.19
CA ASN A 301 0.36 -14.88 10.37
C ASN A 301 1.87 -14.62 10.23
N GLU A 302 2.22 -13.39 9.93
CA GLU A 302 3.58 -13.01 9.58
C GLU A 302 4.54 -13.13 10.77
N PRO A 303 5.85 -13.32 10.52
CA PRO A 303 6.85 -13.37 11.59
C PRO A 303 6.98 -12.02 12.28
N ILE A 304 7.17 -12.09 13.60
CA ILE A 304 7.44 -10.93 14.44
C ILE A 304 8.77 -11.09 15.18
N PHE A 305 9.42 -9.98 15.46
CA PHE A 305 10.55 -9.98 16.38
C PHE A 305 10.11 -10.45 17.76
N ILE A 306 10.81 -11.44 18.31
CA ILE A 306 10.61 -11.96 19.66
C ILE A 306 11.84 -11.56 20.48
N SER A 307 11.62 -10.64 21.43
CA SER A 307 12.69 -10.18 22.32
C SER A 307 13.05 -11.24 23.36
N ASP A 308 14.35 -11.30 23.68
CA ASP A 308 14.93 -12.02 24.81
C ASP A 308 15.50 -11.08 25.90
N GLY A 309 15.31 -9.77 25.72
CA GLY A 309 15.78 -8.73 26.65
C GLY A 309 14.87 -8.53 27.87
N ALA A 310 15.04 -7.38 28.54
CA ALA A 310 14.23 -7.02 29.71
C ALA A 310 12.74 -7.04 29.38
N ASN A 311 11.92 -7.55 30.31
CA ASN A 311 10.46 -7.67 30.20
C ASN A 311 9.94 -8.49 28.99
N SER A 312 10.79 -9.33 28.39
CA SER A 312 10.37 -10.27 27.34
C SER A 312 9.35 -11.31 27.81
N ASN A 313 9.19 -11.50 29.12
CA ASN A 313 8.13 -12.30 29.71
C ASN A 313 6.77 -11.60 29.72
N VAL A 314 6.72 -10.27 29.56
CA VAL A 314 5.50 -9.45 29.50
C VAL A 314 5.08 -9.16 28.05
N ARG A 315 6.07 -8.85 27.22
CA ARG A 315 5.87 -8.48 25.82
C ARG A 315 6.70 -9.35 24.89
N TYR A 316 6.24 -9.60 23.68
CA TYR A 316 7.08 -10.15 22.62
C TYR A 316 8.04 -9.10 22.05
N ASN A 317 7.55 -7.85 21.93
CA ASN A 317 8.29 -6.74 21.35
C ASN A 317 7.61 -5.39 21.70
N SER A 318 8.11 -4.30 21.16
CA SER A 318 7.55 -2.96 21.39
C SER A 318 6.09 -2.79 20.94
N PHE A 319 5.59 -3.62 20.00
CA PHE A 319 4.20 -3.57 19.54
C PHE A 319 3.26 -4.45 20.37
N TYR A 320 3.71 -5.64 20.78
CA TYR A 320 2.82 -6.71 21.20
C TYR A 320 3.08 -7.19 22.65
N PRO A 321 2.21 -6.86 23.60
CA PRO A 321 2.16 -7.59 24.87
C PRO A 321 1.73 -9.04 24.60
N ARG A 322 2.30 -9.99 25.34
CA ARG A 322 2.05 -11.43 25.14
C ARG A 322 0.57 -11.78 25.20
N TRP A 323 -0.13 -11.26 26.20
CA TRP A 323 -1.55 -11.57 26.41
C TRP A 323 -2.43 -11.23 25.20
N ALA A 324 -2.15 -10.12 24.51
CA ALA A 324 -2.94 -9.70 23.36
C ALA A 324 -2.57 -10.51 22.12
N TYR A 325 -1.26 -10.71 21.88
CA TYR A 325 -0.80 -11.45 20.71
C TYR A 325 -1.18 -12.93 20.75
N ASP A 326 -1.09 -13.59 21.93
CA ASP A 326 -1.49 -14.99 22.10
C ASP A 326 -2.99 -15.18 21.84
N GLN A 327 -3.85 -14.29 22.38
CA GLN A 327 -5.27 -14.31 22.09
C GLN A 327 -5.59 -14.09 20.62
N TYR A 328 -4.89 -13.16 19.98
CA TYR A 328 -5.02 -12.92 18.53
C TYR A 328 -4.71 -14.19 17.73
N ARG A 329 -3.57 -14.83 17.98
CA ARG A 329 -3.16 -16.06 17.28
C ARG A 329 -4.19 -17.17 17.42
N GLU A 330 -4.67 -17.42 18.65
CA GLU A 330 -5.71 -18.41 18.89
C GLU A 330 -7.01 -18.08 18.14
N ARG A 331 -7.40 -16.80 18.12
CA ARG A 331 -8.62 -16.36 17.43
C ARG A 331 -8.45 -16.49 15.92
N LEU A 332 -7.29 -16.12 15.37
CA LEU A 332 -7.02 -16.25 13.94
C LEU A 332 -7.04 -17.73 13.50
N ALA A 333 -6.36 -18.59 14.23
CA ALA A 333 -6.36 -20.04 13.95
C ALA A 333 -7.78 -20.64 14.01
N ARG A 334 -8.58 -20.26 15.03
CA ARG A 334 -9.99 -20.68 15.14
C ARG A 334 -10.85 -20.16 14.00
N ALA A 335 -10.70 -18.89 13.63
CA ALA A 335 -11.45 -18.31 12.52
C ALA A 335 -11.07 -19.01 11.20
N ALA A 336 -9.80 -19.23 10.95
CA ALA A 336 -9.33 -19.93 9.75
C ALA A 336 -9.90 -21.35 9.66
N ALA A 337 -9.91 -22.09 10.77
CA ALA A 337 -10.47 -23.45 10.82
C ALA A 337 -12.00 -23.44 10.59
N ALA A 338 -12.72 -22.49 11.21
CA ALA A 338 -14.18 -22.40 11.10
C ALA A 338 -14.64 -21.99 9.69
N GLU A 339 -13.89 -21.10 9.03
CA GLU A 339 -14.19 -20.56 7.69
C GLU A 339 -13.57 -21.41 6.56
N GLY A 340 -12.72 -22.39 6.89
CA GLY A 340 -12.00 -23.22 5.91
C GLY A 340 -10.93 -22.46 5.14
N TRP A 341 -10.33 -21.41 5.73
CA TRP A 341 -9.26 -20.66 5.09
C TRP A 341 -7.95 -21.48 5.04
N ARG A 342 -7.20 -21.32 3.98
CA ARG A 342 -5.80 -21.75 3.99
C ARG A 342 -5.01 -20.80 4.86
N TYR A 343 -4.54 -21.29 6.01
CA TYR A 343 -3.86 -20.49 7.03
C TYR A 343 -2.48 -21.06 7.33
N VAL A 344 -1.50 -20.17 7.48
CA VAL A 344 -0.12 -20.50 7.82
C VAL A 344 0.32 -19.63 8.98
N ASP A 345 0.82 -20.23 10.05
CA ASP A 345 1.34 -19.52 11.23
C ASP A 345 2.88 -19.51 11.19
N LEU A 346 3.46 -18.36 10.82
CA LEU A 346 4.91 -18.17 10.73
C LEU A 346 5.44 -17.15 11.74
N TRP A 347 4.68 -16.87 12.79
CA TRP A 347 4.96 -15.79 13.75
C TRP A 347 6.36 -15.83 14.38
N ASP A 348 6.95 -17.02 14.59
CA ASP A 348 8.26 -17.27 15.19
C ASP A 348 9.25 -17.93 14.21
N ALA A 349 8.93 -17.93 12.91
CA ALA A 349 9.71 -18.65 11.91
C ALA A 349 11.06 -17.99 11.55
N ILE A 350 11.25 -16.71 11.91
CA ILE A 350 12.44 -15.92 11.56
C ILE A 350 13.26 -15.59 12.82
N PRO A 351 14.58 -15.81 12.80
CA PRO A 351 15.45 -15.50 13.93
C PRO A 351 15.42 -14.01 14.30
N PRO A 352 15.59 -13.65 15.59
CA PRO A 352 15.51 -12.27 16.05
C PRO A 352 16.53 -11.31 15.42
N ASP A 353 17.69 -11.78 15.02
CA ASP A 353 18.75 -10.98 14.36
C ASP A 353 18.40 -10.59 12.92
N GLU A 354 17.40 -11.24 12.31
CA GLU A 354 16.91 -10.94 10.97
C GLU A 354 15.79 -9.86 10.94
N PHE A 355 15.62 -9.11 12.03
CA PHE A 355 14.71 -7.95 12.07
C PHE A 355 15.50 -6.65 12.16
N THR A 356 14.99 -5.58 11.51
CA THR A 356 15.63 -4.26 11.46
C THR A 356 15.09 -3.31 12.54
N ASP A 357 14.41 -2.24 12.17
CA ASP A 357 13.99 -1.14 13.07
C ASP A 357 12.69 -1.41 13.82
N THR A 358 11.86 -2.29 13.31
CA THR A 358 10.55 -2.62 13.89
C THR A 358 10.35 -4.13 14.04
N PRO A 359 9.33 -4.55 14.80
CA PRO A 359 9.04 -5.98 14.99
C PRO A 359 8.62 -6.75 13.75
N VAL A 360 8.36 -6.09 12.61
CA VAL A 360 7.87 -6.73 11.38
C VAL A 360 8.76 -6.46 10.15
N HIS A 361 9.78 -5.60 10.27
CA HIS A 361 10.69 -5.31 9.17
C HIS A 361 11.88 -6.25 9.16
N LEU A 362 12.06 -6.98 8.09
CA LEU A 362 13.11 -7.99 7.94
C LEU A 362 14.38 -7.43 7.28
N THR A 363 15.49 -8.09 7.53
CA THR A 363 16.71 -7.96 6.72
C THR A 363 16.52 -8.65 5.37
N PRO A 364 17.42 -8.42 4.38
CA PRO A 364 17.41 -9.21 3.13
C PRO A 364 17.49 -10.73 3.37
N ALA A 365 18.26 -11.18 4.36
CA ALA A 365 18.39 -12.58 4.73
C ALA A 365 17.10 -13.10 5.40
N GLY A 366 16.50 -12.32 6.30
CA GLY A 366 15.19 -12.65 6.89
C GLY A 366 14.08 -12.78 5.87
N ALA A 367 14.03 -11.86 4.88
CA ALA A 367 13.07 -11.94 3.78
C ALA A 367 13.29 -13.20 2.91
N ARG A 368 14.56 -13.59 2.70
CA ARG A 368 14.88 -14.84 1.99
C ARG A 368 14.43 -16.07 2.76
N LEU A 369 14.72 -16.12 4.06
CA LEU A 369 14.27 -17.22 4.93
C LEU A 369 12.73 -17.34 4.93
N LEU A 370 12.04 -16.21 5.00
CA LEU A 370 10.57 -16.19 4.93
C LEU A 370 10.06 -16.72 3.58
N ALA A 371 10.69 -16.33 2.48
CA ALA A 371 10.34 -16.84 1.15
C ALA A 371 10.49 -18.36 1.07
N GLU A 372 11.60 -18.92 1.57
CA GLU A 372 11.85 -20.35 1.61
C GLU A 372 10.83 -21.10 2.49
N LYS A 373 10.50 -20.56 3.66
CA LYS A 373 9.45 -21.12 4.54
C LYS A 373 8.07 -21.11 3.88
N LEU A 374 7.73 -20.03 3.18
CA LEU A 374 6.46 -19.98 2.44
C LEU A 374 6.41 -21.02 1.33
N VAL A 375 7.49 -21.24 0.60
CA VAL A 375 7.56 -22.28 -0.43
C VAL A 375 7.36 -23.67 0.17
N GLU A 376 8.03 -24.01 1.28
CA GLU A 376 7.83 -25.27 2.00
C GLU A 376 6.36 -25.56 2.32
N VAL A 377 5.61 -24.50 2.67
CA VAL A 377 4.19 -24.61 3.04
C VAL A 377 3.26 -24.63 1.81
N LEU A 378 3.64 -23.96 0.73
CA LEU A 378 2.86 -23.90 -0.50
C LEU A 378 3.07 -25.12 -1.41
N GLU A 379 4.16 -25.87 -1.23
CA GLU A 379 4.36 -27.18 -1.81
C GLU A 379 3.54 -28.25 -1.05
N PRO A 380 3.00 -29.29 -1.67
CA PRO A 380 3.08 -29.66 -3.09
C PRO A 380 1.89 -29.16 -3.92
N ASP A 381 0.92 -28.43 -3.32
CA ASP A 381 -0.41 -28.27 -3.92
C ASP A 381 -0.50 -27.11 -4.92
N ILE A 382 0.37 -26.09 -4.78
CA ILE A 382 0.28 -24.86 -5.57
C ILE A 382 1.55 -24.61 -6.39
N ILE A 383 2.73 -24.85 -5.80
CA ILE A 383 4.04 -24.44 -6.35
C ILE A 383 4.98 -25.65 -6.39
N GLN A 384 5.85 -25.73 -7.41
CA GLN A 384 6.90 -26.71 -7.51
C GLN A 384 8.27 -26.03 -7.65
N ILE A 385 9.26 -26.50 -6.90
CA ILE A 385 10.66 -26.09 -7.12
C ILE A 385 11.19 -26.85 -8.34
N ARG A 386 11.85 -26.14 -9.22
CA ARG A 386 12.55 -26.76 -10.35
C ARG A 386 13.84 -27.40 -9.84
N ASN A 387 13.90 -28.73 -9.81
CA ASN A 387 15.15 -29.49 -9.63
C ASN A 387 16.07 -29.31 -10.84
#